data_7f42671296489e292f8034fe0723a4de
#
_entry.id   7f42671296489e292f8034fe0723a4de
#
_cell.length_a   1.000
_cell.length_b   1.000
_cell.length_c   1.000
_cell.angle_alpha   90.00
_cell.angle_beta   90.00
_cell.angle_gamma   90.00
#
_symmetry.space_group_name_H-M   'P 1'
#
loop_
_entity.id
_entity.type
_entity.pdbx_description
1 polymer ?
#
loop_
_entity_poly.entity_id
_entity_poly.type
_entity_poly.pdbx_seq_one_letter_code
_entity_poly.pdbx_strand_id
1 'polypeptide(L)'
;MNLKLINIKSLGGIHPEGTRWLRGSDLGHFPTLENAYLTITDGKISDFGPMTHCPQDELPTRDCSDQHVLPAFVDSHSHLVYAGTREEEFNLRLKGASYEEIAAAGGGILNSAAKVSTSSVDQLVSQAKFRLENLIECGTGTLEVKSGYGLDPENELKLLRAIKALNNQSNAALVPTFLAAHALPTWAKAQGMNDASYTKYMLDECLPTIKDENLALFLDGFIERDYFRLDALQHLINASTNSGLPLKIHVNQFYDIGGIQMAVEAGALSVDHLEVMSPEAIQALHGSDTIATLLPSCSYFLGIPYGPARELIENDCVVALATDYNPGSSPGGNMQLVCNMACAKMKMTPAEALNAATINGATALNMSDRKGSIAVGKDADLLITKAIPSLEYLCYDFGTNHIETTILGGQTQ
;
A
#
# COMPACT_ATOMS: atom_id res chain seq x y z
N MET A 1 0.58 -17.29 -19.18
CA MET A 1 1.71 -18.21 -19.43
C MET A 1 1.50 -19.46 -18.59
N ASN A 2 1.93 -20.60 -19.10
CA ASN A 2 1.93 -21.87 -18.36
C ASN A 2 3.37 -22.20 -17.98
N LEU A 3 3.62 -22.50 -16.71
CA LEU A 3 4.96 -22.69 -16.16
C LEU A 3 4.89 -23.58 -14.92
N LYS A 4 5.89 -24.42 -14.73
CA LYS A 4 6.08 -25.19 -13.49
C LYS A 4 7.37 -24.77 -12.80
N LEU A 5 7.28 -24.34 -11.55
CA LEU A 5 8.41 -24.12 -10.66
C LEU A 5 8.70 -25.45 -9.94
N ILE A 6 9.94 -25.92 -9.98
CA ILE A 6 10.36 -27.20 -9.39
C ILE A 6 11.53 -27.00 -8.45
N ASN A 7 11.75 -27.96 -7.57
CA ASN A 7 12.83 -27.96 -6.58
C ASN A 7 12.83 -26.70 -5.70
N ILE A 8 11.65 -26.12 -5.45
CA ILE A 8 11.52 -24.94 -4.59
C ILE A 8 12.01 -25.31 -3.20
N LYS A 9 13.06 -24.60 -2.69
CA LYS A 9 13.60 -24.86 -1.35
C LYS A 9 12.53 -24.75 -0.28
N SER A 10 11.77 -23.65 -0.29
CA SER A 10 10.60 -23.45 0.57
C SER A 10 9.57 -22.60 -0.16
N LEU A 11 8.34 -23.09 -0.27
CA LEU A 11 7.16 -22.38 -0.77
C LEU A 11 6.41 -21.81 0.43
N GLY A 12 6.41 -20.49 0.60
CA GLY A 12 5.84 -19.80 1.77
C GLY A 12 4.54 -19.08 1.50
N GLY A 13 3.79 -18.75 2.56
CA GLY A 13 2.53 -18.01 2.48
C GLY A 13 1.36 -18.86 1.99
N ILE A 14 1.35 -20.15 2.31
CA ILE A 14 0.27 -21.11 1.98
C ILE A 14 -0.83 -20.97 3.03
N HIS A 15 -1.92 -20.30 2.69
CA HIS A 15 -3.07 -20.17 3.59
C HIS A 15 -4.28 -20.95 3.06
N PRO A 16 -5.16 -21.45 3.95
CA PRO A 16 -6.39 -22.13 3.56
C PRO A 16 -7.22 -21.27 2.60
N GLU A 17 -7.93 -21.92 1.68
CA GLU A 17 -8.87 -21.25 0.79
C GLU A 17 -9.92 -20.46 1.61
N GLY A 18 -10.24 -19.24 1.17
CA GLY A 18 -11.18 -18.37 1.87
C GLY A 18 -10.57 -17.56 3.01
N THR A 19 -9.27 -17.74 3.35
CA THR A 19 -8.58 -16.87 4.31
C THR A 19 -8.55 -15.43 3.76
N ARG A 20 -9.20 -14.51 4.47
CA ARG A 20 -9.26 -13.09 4.08
C ARG A 20 -8.12 -12.30 4.71
N TRP A 21 -7.95 -12.40 6.03
CA TRP A 21 -6.93 -11.73 6.83
C TRP A 21 -6.43 -12.63 7.94
N LEU A 22 -5.36 -12.21 8.56
CA LEU A 22 -4.82 -12.79 9.78
C LEU A 22 -4.75 -11.71 10.85
N ARG A 23 -5.15 -12.05 12.09
CA ARG A 23 -5.11 -11.13 13.23
C ARG A 23 -4.51 -11.80 14.46
N GLY A 24 -4.13 -11.02 15.45
CA GLY A 24 -3.62 -11.53 16.72
C GLY A 24 -2.48 -12.54 16.51
N SER A 25 -2.54 -13.67 17.19
CA SER A 25 -1.55 -14.75 17.12
C SER A 25 -1.46 -15.40 15.73
N ASP A 26 -2.55 -15.41 14.96
CA ASP A 26 -2.57 -16.05 13.63
C ASP A 26 -1.67 -15.29 12.63
N LEU A 27 -1.47 -13.99 12.83
CA LEU A 27 -0.56 -13.18 12.01
C LEU A 27 0.89 -13.72 12.08
N GLY A 28 1.28 -14.32 13.20
CA GLY A 28 2.60 -14.93 13.42
C GLY A 28 2.81 -16.27 12.72
N HIS A 29 1.80 -16.80 12.04
CA HIS A 29 1.90 -18.06 11.33
C HIS A 29 2.03 -17.86 9.83
N PHE A 30 3.25 -18.09 9.28
CA PHE A 30 3.54 -18.04 7.84
C PHE A 30 3.84 -19.47 7.33
N PRO A 31 2.83 -20.21 6.88
CA PRO A 31 2.99 -21.61 6.53
C PRO A 31 3.91 -21.82 5.34
N THR A 32 4.78 -22.82 5.43
CA THR A 32 5.75 -23.18 4.38
C THR A 32 5.68 -24.66 4.02
N LEU A 33 6.06 -24.97 2.78
CA LEU A 33 6.25 -26.33 2.28
C LEU A 33 7.65 -26.46 1.71
N GLU A 34 8.46 -27.32 2.32
CA GLU A 34 9.83 -27.58 1.89
C GLU A 34 9.87 -28.54 0.68
N ASN A 35 10.90 -28.36 -0.18
CA ASN A 35 11.12 -29.16 -1.38
C ASN A 35 9.84 -29.32 -2.20
N ALA A 36 9.34 -28.18 -2.69
CA ALA A 36 8.03 -28.06 -3.31
C ALA A 36 8.09 -27.85 -4.83
N TYR A 37 6.93 -28.06 -5.48
CA TYR A 37 6.63 -27.56 -6.81
C TYR A 37 5.43 -26.63 -6.76
N LEU A 38 5.29 -25.78 -7.78
CA LEU A 38 4.10 -24.97 -8.04
C LEU A 38 3.86 -24.88 -9.54
N THR A 39 2.61 -25.11 -9.97
CA THR A 39 2.19 -25.05 -11.37
C THR A 39 1.33 -23.82 -11.62
N ILE A 40 1.64 -23.12 -12.69
CA ILE A 40 0.89 -21.95 -13.17
C ILE A 40 0.21 -22.33 -14.49
N THR A 41 -1.10 -22.09 -14.58
CA THR A 41 -1.90 -22.26 -15.80
C THR A 41 -2.76 -21.02 -16.01
N ASP A 42 -2.69 -20.43 -17.19
CA ASP A 42 -3.46 -19.22 -17.56
C ASP A 42 -3.32 -18.06 -16.56
N GLY A 43 -2.08 -17.89 -16.04
CA GLY A 43 -1.76 -16.82 -15.09
C GLY A 43 -2.22 -17.07 -13.66
N LYS A 44 -2.74 -18.26 -13.35
CA LYS A 44 -3.21 -18.64 -12.01
C LYS A 44 -2.43 -19.81 -11.45
N ILE A 45 -2.34 -19.88 -10.14
CA ILE A 45 -1.83 -21.05 -9.43
C ILE A 45 -2.83 -22.19 -9.67
N SER A 46 -2.40 -23.24 -10.39
CA SER A 46 -3.27 -24.38 -10.71
C SER A 46 -3.04 -25.58 -9.80
N ASP A 47 -1.82 -25.72 -9.27
CA ASP A 47 -1.44 -26.81 -8.37
C ASP A 47 -0.15 -26.48 -7.64
N PHE A 48 0.06 -27.08 -6.46
CA PHE A 48 1.34 -27.06 -5.73
C PHE A 48 1.40 -28.22 -4.73
N GLY A 49 2.59 -28.62 -4.38
CA GLY A 49 2.78 -29.72 -3.44
C GLY A 49 4.25 -30.10 -3.24
N PRO A 50 4.54 -31.14 -2.46
CA PRO A 50 5.90 -31.66 -2.31
C PRO A 50 6.40 -32.25 -3.65
N MET A 51 7.70 -32.11 -3.95
CA MET A 51 8.31 -32.60 -5.20
C MET A 51 8.03 -34.06 -5.52
N THR A 52 7.83 -34.92 -4.49
CA THR A 52 7.45 -36.32 -4.68
C THR A 52 6.11 -36.50 -5.41
N HIS A 53 5.25 -35.50 -5.42
CA HIS A 53 3.96 -35.52 -6.09
C HIS A 53 3.94 -34.63 -7.36
N CYS A 54 5.11 -34.11 -7.77
CA CYS A 54 5.20 -33.22 -8.92
C CYS A 54 4.70 -33.91 -10.19
N PRO A 55 3.68 -33.34 -10.91
CA PRO A 55 3.16 -33.93 -12.13
C PRO A 55 4.23 -34.07 -13.22
N GLN A 56 4.22 -35.22 -13.91
CA GLN A 56 5.08 -35.52 -15.06
C GLN A 56 4.37 -35.13 -16.34
N ASP A 57 4.31 -33.86 -16.63
CA ASP A 57 3.73 -33.26 -17.82
C ASP A 57 4.79 -32.49 -18.64
N GLU A 58 4.44 -31.98 -19.81
CA GLU A 58 5.34 -31.27 -20.72
C GLU A 58 5.36 -29.73 -20.49
N LEU A 59 4.86 -29.25 -19.35
CA LEU A 59 4.90 -27.81 -19.08
C LEU A 59 6.35 -27.30 -19.02
N PRO A 60 6.63 -26.11 -19.53
CA PRO A 60 7.93 -25.46 -19.30
C PRO A 60 8.25 -25.44 -17.80
N THR A 61 9.48 -25.80 -17.46
CA THR A 61 9.92 -25.84 -16.06
C THR A 61 10.98 -24.79 -15.79
N ARG A 62 10.93 -24.21 -14.57
CA ARG A 62 12.01 -23.41 -13.99
C ARG A 62 12.48 -24.12 -12.71
N ASP A 63 13.77 -24.42 -12.66
CA ASP A 63 14.41 -24.94 -11.46
C ASP A 63 14.63 -23.79 -10.46
N CYS A 64 14.12 -23.96 -9.23
CA CYS A 64 14.22 -23.05 -8.11
C CYS A 64 15.06 -23.65 -6.96
N SER A 65 16.05 -24.50 -7.28
CA SER A 65 16.97 -25.07 -6.30
C SER A 65 17.64 -23.95 -5.49
N ASP A 66 17.69 -24.12 -4.16
CA ASP A 66 18.19 -23.14 -3.19
C ASP A 66 17.41 -21.82 -3.09
N GLN A 67 16.32 -21.66 -3.84
CA GLN A 67 15.47 -20.46 -3.86
C GLN A 67 14.17 -20.68 -3.10
N HIS A 68 13.67 -19.61 -2.50
CA HIS A 68 12.34 -19.60 -1.89
C HIS A 68 11.35 -18.96 -2.85
N VAL A 69 10.10 -19.42 -2.77
CA VAL A 69 8.97 -18.84 -3.51
C VAL A 69 7.91 -18.40 -2.50
N LEU A 70 7.38 -17.19 -2.67
CA LEU A 70 6.33 -16.62 -1.82
C LEU A 70 5.42 -15.70 -2.64
N PRO A 71 4.24 -15.28 -2.11
CA PRO A 71 3.39 -14.30 -2.79
C PRO A 71 4.13 -12.99 -3.01
N ALA A 72 3.86 -12.31 -4.12
CA ALA A 72 4.34 -10.95 -4.33
C ALA A 72 3.80 -10.01 -3.25
N PHE A 73 4.60 -9.01 -2.88
CA PHE A 73 4.19 -7.99 -1.91
C PHE A 73 3.00 -7.19 -2.42
N VAL A 74 2.13 -6.84 -1.51
CA VAL A 74 0.97 -5.97 -1.72
C VAL A 74 1.18 -4.69 -0.91
N ASP A 75 1.49 -3.61 -1.60
CA ASP A 75 1.68 -2.29 -1.01
C ASP A 75 0.34 -1.55 -0.97
N SER A 76 -0.31 -1.56 0.18
CA SER A 76 -1.68 -1.06 0.33
C SER A 76 -1.79 0.44 0.63
N HIS A 77 -0.69 1.20 0.48
CA HIS A 77 -0.68 2.65 0.65
C HIS A 77 0.50 3.29 -0.08
N SER A 78 0.24 3.97 -1.20
CA SER A 78 1.25 4.77 -1.89
C SER A 78 0.64 5.94 -2.66
N HIS A 79 1.50 6.89 -3.04
CA HIS A 79 1.19 8.04 -3.90
C HIS A 79 2.15 8.06 -5.11
N LEU A 80 2.26 6.95 -5.82
CA LEU A 80 3.24 6.72 -6.89
C LEU A 80 3.22 7.78 -7.99
N VAL A 81 2.01 8.33 -8.31
CA VAL A 81 1.84 9.31 -9.41
C VAL A 81 1.95 10.72 -8.86
N TYR A 82 3.12 11.32 -9.07
CA TYR A 82 3.43 12.71 -8.74
C TYR A 82 4.42 13.30 -9.75
N ALA A 83 4.47 14.63 -9.84
CA ALA A 83 5.40 15.35 -10.72
C ALA A 83 6.60 15.88 -9.92
N GLY A 84 7.80 15.38 -10.26
CA GLY A 84 9.08 15.80 -9.65
C GLY A 84 9.26 15.33 -8.20
N THR A 85 10.45 15.44 -7.73
CA THR A 85 10.91 15.03 -6.40
C THR A 85 11.01 16.24 -5.47
N ARG A 86 11.32 16.00 -4.19
CA ARG A 86 11.39 17.03 -3.12
C ARG A 86 12.71 16.97 -2.36
N GLU A 87 13.80 16.55 -2.99
CA GLU A 87 15.14 16.47 -2.39
C GLU A 87 15.69 17.82 -1.94
N GLU A 88 15.27 18.92 -2.57
CA GLU A 88 15.64 20.27 -2.11
C GLU A 88 15.04 20.59 -0.74
N GLU A 89 13.79 20.20 -0.51
CA GLU A 89 13.11 20.36 0.79
C GLU A 89 13.77 19.47 1.86
N PHE A 90 14.18 18.25 1.48
CA PHE A 90 14.94 17.38 2.36
C PHE A 90 16.24 18.06 2.83
N ASN A 91 16.99 18.70 1.90
CA ASN A 91 18.19 19.45 2.24
C ASN A 91 17.91 20.65 3.17
N LEU A 92 16.80 21.37 2.96
CA LEU A 92 16.39 22.48 3.83
C LEU A 92 16.09 21.98 5.25
N ARG A 93 15.35 20.90 5.37
CA ARG A 93 15.01 20.26 6.65
C ARG A 93 16.28 19.82 7.41
N LEU A 94 17.25 19.22 6.73
CA LEU A 94 18.52 18.82 7.33
C LEU A 94 19.35 20.01 7.82
N LYS A 95 19.16 21.20 7.24
CA LYS A 95 19.77 22.46 7.70
C LYS A 95 19.00 23.14 8.83
N GLY A 96 17.91 22.52 9.33
CA GLY A 96 17.11 23.02 10.44
C GLY A 96 15.96 23.94 10.05
N ALA A 97 15.61 24.07 8.76
CA ALA A 97 14.46 24.84 8.34
C ALA A 97 13.16 24.25 8.92
N SER A 98 12.31 25.10 9.45
CA SER A 98 10.98 24.72 9.94
C SER A 98 10.04 24.36 8.77
N TYR A 99 8.92 23.71 9.09
CA TYR A 99 7.89 23.40 8.11
C TYR A 99 7.34 24.68 7.45
N GLU A 100 7.14 25.75 8.26
CA GLU A 100 6.67 27.05 7.78
C GLU A 100 7.70 27.73 6.85
N GLU A 101 8.99 27.64 7.16
CA GLU A 101 10.06 28.16 6.30
C GLU A 101 10.13 27.41 4.97
N ILE A 102 9.99 26.08 4.99
CA ILE A 102 9.93 25.25 3.77
C ILE A 102 8.69 25.61 2.95
N ALA A 103 7.53 25.74 3.58
CA ALA A 103 6.30 26.13 2.91
C ALA A 103 6.37 27.55 2.32
N ALA A 104 6.97 28.50 3.04
CA ALA A 104 7.19 29.87 2.56
C ALA A 104 8.19 29.94 1.38
N ALA A 105 9.15 29.01 1.32
CA ALA A 105 10.05 28.83 0.18
C ALA A 105 9.37 28.14 -1.03
N GLY A 106 8.06 27.88 -0.97
CA GLY A 106 7.30 27.23 -2.04
C GLY A 106 7.35 25.70 -2.01
N GLY A 107 7.73 25.11 -0.89
CA GLY A 107 7.78 23.66 -0.69
C GLY A 107 6.45 23.04 -0.23
N GLY A 108 6.48 21.78 0.13
CA GLY A 108 5.34 21.03 0.64
C GLY A 108 4.42 20.46 -0.44
N ILE A 109 3.24 20.03 -0.03
CA ILE A 109 2.21 19.46 -0.92
C ILE A 109 1.81 20.44 -2.02
N LEU A 110 1.78 21.74 -1.72
CA LEU A 110 1.43 22.79 -2.69
C LEU A 110 2.44 22.86 -3.84
N ASN A 111 3.73 22.64 -3.59
CA ASN A 111 4.75 22.56 -4.64
C ASN A 111 4.51 21.34 -5.55
N SER A 112 4.22 20.17 -4.97
CA SER A 112 3.87 18.99 -5.75
C SER A 112 2.64 19.23 -6.62
N ALA A 113 1.61 19.90 -6.08
CA ALA A 113 0.40 20.25 -6.82
C ALA A 113 0.68 21.23 -7.99
N ALA A 114 1.52 22.23 -7.77
CA ALA A 114 1.92 23.15 -8.82
C ALA A 114 2.65 22.43 -9.98
N LYS A 115 3.51 21.47 -9.66
CA LYS A 115 4.18 20.63 -10.68
C LYS A 115 3.17 19.74 -11.43
N VAL A 116 2.20 19.15 -10.72
CA VAL A 116 1.13 18.33 -11.34
C VAL A 116 0.28 19.19 -12.26
N SER A 117 -0.08 20.42 -11.88
CA SER A 117 -0.95 21.29 -12.69
C SER A 117 -0.35 21.59 -14.07
N THR A 118 0.97 21.70 -14.16
CA THR A 118 1.71 21.98 -15.41
C THR A 118 2.12 20.73 -16.19
N SER A 119 1.93 19.53 -15.63
CA SER A 119 2.29 18.26 -16.27
C SER A 119 1.12 17.68 -17.08
N SER A 120 1.42 17.09 -18.23
CA SER A 120 0.45 16.29 -18.99
C SER A 120 0.27 14.90 -18.35
N VAL A 121 -0.83 14.21 -18.71
CA VAL A 121 -1.06 12.80 -18.32
C VAL A 121 0.13 11.92 -18.74
N ASP A 122 0.61 12.07 -19.98
CA ASP A 122 1.73 11.25 -20.50
C ASP A 122 3.03 11.48 -19.72
N GLN A 123 3.30 12.71 -19.29
CA GLN A 123 4.46 13.03 -18.45
C GLN A 123 4.34 12.38 -17.06
N LEU A 124 3.15 12.43 -16.45
CA LEU A 124 2.88 11.78 -15.17
C LEU A 124 3.02 10.25 -15.27
N VAL A 125 2.48 9.66 -16.34
CA VAL A 125 2.60 8.21 -16.63
C VAL A 125 4.06 7.81 -16.81
N SER A 126 4.82 8.54 -17.63
CA SER A 126 6.23 8.22 -17.89
C SER A 126 7.08 8.24 -16.62
N GLN A 127 6.90 9.28 -15.77
CA GLN A 127 7.61 9.38 -14.49
C GLN A 127 7.20 8.26 -13.52
N ALA A 128 5.90 7.96 -13.43
CA ALA A 128 5.39 6.93 -12.55
C ALA A 128 5.78 5.52 -13.00
N LYS A 129 5.88 5.28 -14.31
CA LYS A 129 6.32 4.00 -14.88
C LYS A 129 7.74 3.64 -14.42
N PHE A 130 8.67 4.58 -14.51
CA PHE A 130 10.05 4.36 -14.03
C PHE A 130 10.09 3.98 -12.54
N ARG A 131 9.26 4.64 -11.71
CA ARG A 131 9.16 4.29 -10.28
C ARG A 131 8.56 2.90 -10.09
N LEU A 132 7.49 2.59 -10.82
CA LEU A 132 6.81 1.30 -10.74
C LEU A 132 7.74 0.13 -11.10
N GLU A 133 8.55 0.28 -12.14
CA GLU A 133 9.53 -0.74 -12.54
C GLU A 133 10.48 -1.08 -11.39
N ASN A 134 11.00 -0.07 -10.68
CA ASN A 134 11.84 -0.29 -9.49
C ASN A 134 11.10 -1.01 -8.34
N LEU A 135 9.81 -0.72 -8.15
CA LEU A 135 9.00 -1.41 -7.13
C LEU A 135 8.78 -2.88 -7.48
N ILE A 136 8.51 -3.17 -8.75
CA ILE A 136 8.35 -4.54 -9.26
C ILE A 136 9.66 -5.33 -9.10
N GLU A 137 10.79 -4.74 -9.40
CA GLU A 137 12.12 -5.35 -9.17
C GLU A 137 12.36 -5.68 -7.69
N CYS A 138 11.80 -4.88 -6.77
CA CYS A 138 11.85 -5.14 -5.33
C CYS A 138 10.76 -6.09 -4.82
N GLY A 139 9.89 -6.60 -5.72
CA GLY A 139 8.90 -7.63 -5.41
C GLY A 139 7.47 -7.14 -5.19
N THR A 140 7.15 -5.87 -5.45
CA THR A 140 5.77 -5.37 -5.33
C THR A 140 4.96 -5.78 -6.55
N GLY A 141 3.92 -6.60 -6.36
CA GLY A 141 3.04 -7.07 -7.43
C GLY A 141 1.69 -6.36 -7.48
N THR A 142 1.27 -5.77 -6.38
CA THR A 142 0.01 -5.02 -6.26
C THR A 142 0.27 -3.75 -5.46
N LEU A 143 -0.24 -2.63 -5.94
CA LEU A 143 0.05 -1.33 -5.35
C LEU A 143 -1.22 -0.47 -5.33
N GLU A 144 -1.61 0.05 -4.17
CA GLU A 144 -2.53 1.17 -4.10
C GLU A 144 -1.85 2.44 -4.61
N VAL A 145 -2.55 3.19 -5.45
CA VAL A 145 -2.07 4.49 -5.92
C VAL A 145 -3.13 5.55 -5.65
N LYS A 146 -2.84 6.40 -4.68
CA LYS A 146 -3.71 7.52 -4.29
C LYS A 146 -3.44 8.74 -5.17
N SER A 147 -4.48 9.49 -5.52
CA SER A 147 -4.36 10.87 -5.99
C SER A 147 -3.95 11.81 -4.83
N GLY A 148 -4.38 13.07 -4.81
CA GLY A 148 -4.16 13.96 -3.66
C GLY A 148 -3.08 15.02 -3.86
N TYR A 149 -2.40 15.02 -5.01
CA TYR A 149 -1.49 16.09 -5.42
C TYR A 149 -2.08 17.00 -6.50
N GLY A 150 -3.38 16.86 -6.81
CA GLY A 150 -4.08 17.79 -7.71
C GLY A 150 -4.56 19.02 -7.00
N LEU A 151 -5.20 18.84 -5.85
CA LEU A 151 -5.80 19.86 -4.97
C LEU A 151 -6.88 20.73 -5.65
N ASP A 152 -7.35 20.34 -6.80
CA ASP A 152 -8.53 20.84 -7.49
C ASP A 152 -9.15 19.72 -8.35
N PRO A 153 -10.43 19.84 -8.76
CA PRO A 153 -11.11 18.78 -9.47
C PRO A 153 -10.42 18.35 -10.78
N GLU A 154 -9.94 19.29 -11.57
CA GLU A 154 -9.30 19.01 -12.86
C GLU A 154 -8.02 18.19 -12.67
N ASN A 155 -7.16 18.62 -11.74
CA ASN A 155 -5.87 17.98 -11.51
C ASN A 155 -5.98 16.65 -10.73
N GLU A 156 -6.97 16.50 -9.82
CA GLU A 156 -7.24 15.21 -9.19
C GLU A 156 -7.72 14.17 -10.21
N LEU A 157 -8.67 14.54 -11.08
CA LEU A 157 -9.13 13.67 -12.16
C LEU A 157 -8.00 13.35 -13.16
N LYS A 158 -7.09 14.31 -13.42
CA LYS A 158 -5.88 14.08 -14.23
C LYS A 158 -4.98 13.01 -13.63
N LEU A 159 -4.74 13.06 -12.31
CA LEU A 159 -3.96 12.03 -11.60
C LEU A 159 -4.61 10.66 -11.70
N LEU A 160 -5.91 10.56 -11.44
CA LEU A 160 -6.64 9.30 -11.54
C LEU A 160 -6.63 8.72 -12.97
N ARG A 161 -6.75 9.57 -14.00
CA ARG A 161 -6.58 9.15 -15.40
C ARG A 161 -5.17 8.67 -15.71
N ALA A 162 -4.14 9.32 -15.12
CA ALA A 162 -2.76 8.86 -15.25
C ALA A 162 -2.55 7.49 -14.59
N ILE A 163 -3.14 7.24 -13.41
CA ILE A 163 -3.11 5.93 -12.73
C ILE A 163 -3.77 4.86 -13.62
N LYS A 164 -4.95 5.16 -14.16
CA LYS A 164 -5.66 4.24 -15.08
C LYS A 164 -4.85 3.93 -16.34
N ALA A 165 -4.22 4.96 -16.93
CA ALA A 165 -3.38 4.79 -18.11
C ALA A 165 -2.12 3.95 -17.82
N LEU A 166 -1.49 4.14 -16.64
CA LEU A 166 -0.35 3.36 -16.19
C LEU A 166 -0.72 1.90 -15.93
N ASN A 167 -1.88 1.67 -15.28
CA ASN A 167 -2.37 0.31 -15.01
C ASN A 167 -2.57 -0.51 -16.29
N ASN A 168 -3.01 0.12 -17.37
CA ASN A 168 -3.17 -0.54 -18.68
C ASN A 168 -1.83 -0.89 -19.35
N GLN A 169 -0.71 -0.39 -18.84
CA GLN A 169 0.65 -0.59 -19.38
C GLN A 169 1.53 -1.47 -18.48
N SER A 170 0.97 -2.00 -17.39
CA SER A 170 1.70 -2.77 -16.39
C SER A 170 1.06 -4.13 -16.14
N ASN A 171 1.88 -5.12 -15.79
CA ASN A 171 1.39 -6.40 -15.25
C ASN A 171 1.16 -6.34 -13.74
N ALA A 172 1.73 -5.36 -13.02
CA ALA A 172 1.37 -5.10 -11.63
C ALA A 172 -0.05 -4.52 -11.55
N ALA A 173 -0.81 -4.92 -10.54
CA ALA A 173 -2.15 -4.41 -10.32
C ALA A 173 -2.08 -3.06 -9.60
N LEU A 174 -2.48 -1.98 -10.27
CA LEU A 174 -2.60 -0.67 -9.65
C LEU A 174 -4.04 -0.42 -9.22
N VAL A 175 -4.22 -0.13 -7.94
CA VAL A 175 -5.53 0.07 -7.30
C VAL A 175 -5.71 1.56 -7.02
N PRO A 176 -6.53 2.27 -7.83
CA PRO A 176 -6.66 3.72 -7.70
C PRO A 176 -7.55 4.12 -6.54
N THR A 177 -7.10 5.11 -5.76
CA THR A 177 -7.83 5.73 -4.64
C THR A 177 -7.98 7.23 -4.87
N PHE A 178 -9.20 7.75 -4.74
CA PHE A 178 -9.44 9.19 -4.75
C PHE A 178 -9.18 9.77 -3.36
N LEU A 179 -8.07 10.48 -3.20
CA LEU A 179 -7.74 11.23 -1.98
C LEU A 179 -8.31 12.65 -2.08
N ALA A 180 -9.57 12.80 -1.66
CA ALA A 180 -10.34 14.03 -1.83
C ALA A 180 -9.89 15.18 -0.92
N ALA A 181 -9.30 14.86 0.22
CA ALA A 181 -8.96 15.79 1.30
C ALA A 181 -7.52 15.58 1.77
N HIS A 182 -6.53 16.08 1.03
CA HIS A 182 -5.10 15.92 1.34
C HIS A 182 -4.46 17.20 1.91
N ALA A 183 -4.70 18.33 1.28
CA ALA A 183 -4.29 19.64 1.79
C ALA A 183 -5.25 20.72 1.30
N LEU A 184 -5.51 21.73 2.13
CA LEU A 184 -6.37 22.86 1.76
C LEU A 184 -5.56 23.88 0.94
N PRO A 185 -5.82 24.03 -0.38
CA PRO A 185 -5.04 24.90 -1.24
C PRO A 185 -5.34 26.40 -1.00
N THR A 186 -4.40 27.25 -1.42
CA THR A 186 -4.53 28.71 -1.25
C THR A 186 -5.73 29.31 -1.96
N TRP A 187 -6.10 28.78 -3.14
CA TRP A 187 -7.27 29.24 -3.88
C TRP A 187 -8.58 28.98 -3.11
N ALA A 188 -8.71 27.82 -2.46
CA ALA A 188 -9.90 27.49 -1.67
C ALA A 188 -9.99 28.38 -0.42
N LYS A 189 -8.86 28.63 0.26
CA LYS A 189 -8.78 29.59 1.38
C LYS A 189 -9.19 31.00 0.95
N ALA A 190 -8.74 31.44 -0.24
CA ALA A 190 -9.11 32.76 -0.79
C ALA A 190 -10.62 32.86 -1.12
N GLN A 191 -11.30 31.76 -1.38
CA GLN A 191 -12.76 31.68 -1.56
C GLN A 191 -13.52 31.49 -0.24
N GLY A 192 -12.83 31.52 0.91
CA GLY A 192 -13.45 31.35 2.23
C GLY A 192 -13.81 29.93 2.59
N MET A 193 -13.28 28.93 1.89
CA MET A 193 -13.52 27.51 2.22
C MET A 193 -12.70 27.11 3.44
N ASN A 194 -13.30 26.32 4.31
CA ASN A 194 -12.63 25.56 5.35
C ASN A 194 -12.43 24.09 4.91
N ASP A 195 -11.83 23.28 5.78
CA ASP A 195 -11.60 21.84 5.57
C ASP A 195 -12.87 21.08 5.14
N ALA A 196 -13.98 21.24 5.86
CA ALA A 196 -15.24 20.54 5.57
C ALA A 196 -15.87 21.00 4.24
N SER A 197 -15.96 22.32 4.00
CA SER A 197 -16.57 22.85 2.77
C SER A 197 -15.73 22.53 1.51
N TYR A 198 -14.40 22.54 1.64
CA TYR A 198 -13.52 22.10 0.56
C TYR A 198 -13.66 20.60 0.27
N THR A 199 -13.70 19.75 1.31
CA THR A 199 -13.91 18.30 1.14
C THR A 199 -15.23 18.04 0.40
N LYS A 200 -16.32 18.69 0.85
CA LYS A 200 -17.61 18.58 0.17
C LYS A 200 -17.53 19.01 -1.29
N TYR A 201 -16.89 20.15 -1.58
CA TYR A 201 -16.71 20.66 -2.94
C TYR A 201 -15.97 19.62 -3.82
N MET A 202 -14.83 19.10 -3.35
CA MET A 202 -14.06 18.10 -4.11
C MET A 202 -14.87 16.83 -4.40
N LEU A 203 -15.66 16.37 -3.43
CA LEU A 203 -16.53 15.21 -3.59
C LEU A 203 -17.63 15.46 -4.62
N ASP A 204 -18.33 16.60 -4.53
CA ASP A 204 -19.43 16.94 -5.43
C ASP A 204 -18.96 17.08 -6.88
N GLU A 205 -17.77 17.68 -7.11
CA GLU A 205 -17.23 17.91 -8.45
C GLU A 205 -16.59 16.67 -9.07
N CYS A 206 -15.92 15.83 -8.27
CA CYS A 206 -15.13 14.71 -8.82
C CYS A 206 -15.91 13.40 -8.92
N LEU A 207 -16.76 13.06 -7.93
CA LEU A 207 -17.41 11.74 -7.86
C LEU A 207 -18.25 11.38 -9.08
N PRO A 208 -19.00 12.30 -9.70
CA PRO A 208 -19.74 11.97 -10.94
C PRO A 208 -18.81 11.44 -12.04
N THR A 209 -17.72 12.17 -12.32
CA THR A 209 -16.74 11.78 -13.34
C THR A 209 -15.98 10.50 -12.94
N ILE A 210 -15.61 10.37 -11.67
CA ILE A 210 -14.94 9.15 -11.15
C ILE A 210 -15.82 7.92 -11.41
N LYS A 211 -17.10 8.03 -11.16
CA LYS A 211 -18.07 6.95 -11.41
C LYS A 211 -18.23 6.65 -12.89
N ASP A 212 -18.43 7.68 -13.70
CA ASP A 212 -18.67 7.52 -15.16
C ASP A 212 -17.46 6.91 -15.87
N GLU A 213 -16.25 7.34 -15.51
CA GLU A 213 -14.99 6.87 -16.10
C GLU A 213 -14.38 5.67 -15.36
N ASN A 214 -14.93 5.22 -14.23
CA ASN A 214 -14.38 4.19 -13.36
C ASN A 214 -12.90 4.49 -12.99
N LEU A 215 -12.67 5.64 -12.35
CA LEU A 215 -11.33 6.16 -12.08
C LEU A 215 -10.78 5.78 -10.70
N ALA A 216 -11.62 5.44 -9.73
CA ALA A 216 -11.19 5.07 -8.38
C ALA A 216 -12.03 3.90 -7.85
N LEU A 217 -11.41 3.11 -6.98
CA LEU A 217 -12.02 1.99 -6.26
C LEU A 217 -12.23 2.30 -4.78
N PHE A 218 -11.55 3.30 -4.25
CA PHE A 218 -11.62 3.75 -2.86
C PHE A 218 -11.69 5.26 -2.75
N LEU A 219 -12.16 5.72 -1.61
CA LEU A 219 -12.21 7.12 -1.21
C LEU A 219 -11.34 7.32 0.03
N ASP A 220 -10.60 8.45 0.09
CA ASP A 220 -9.66 8.71 1.17
C ASP A 220 -9.61 10.19 1.56
N GLY A 221 -9.11 10.46 2.76
CA GLY A 221 -8.82 11.79 3.28
C GLY A 221 -7.80 11.77 4.42
N PHE A 222 -7.05 12.85 4.56
CA PHE A 222 -6.06 13.02 5.62
C PHE A 222 -6.69 13.72 6.82
N ILE A 223 -7.13 12.93 7.80
CA ILE A 223 -7.85 13.39 8.98
C ILE A 223 -6.86 13.64 10.12
N GLU A 224 -6.53 14.92 10.31
CA GLU A 224 -5.51 15.35 11.24
C GLU A 224 -5.83 16.77 11.76
N ARG A 225 -5.38 17.11 12.98
CA ARG A 225 -5.70 18.37 13.68
C ARG A 225 -5.53 19.64 12.82
N ASP A 226 -4.42 19.73 12.13
CA ASP A 226 -4.02 20.94 11.38
C ASP A 226 -4.30 20.83 9.87
N TYR A 227 -4.98 19.76 9.43
CA TYR A 227 -5.36 19.51 8.06
C TYR A 227 -6.88 19.41 7.91
N PHE A 228 -7.44 18.22 7.98
CA PHE A 228 -8.88 17.98 7.88
C PHE A 228 -9.40 17.33 9.15
N ARG A 229 -10.46 17.89 9.73
CA ARG A 229 -11.03 17.45 10.99
C ARG A 229 -12.24 16.53 10.79
N LEU A 230 -12.88 16.15 11.88
CA LEU A 230 -13.99 15.18 11.89
C LEU A 230 -15.19 15.60 11.04
N ASP A 231 -15.43 16.92 10.86
CA ASP A 231 -16.48 17.42 9.96
C ASP A 231 -16.19 17.04 8.49
N ALA A 232 -14.92 17.09 8.08
CA ALA A 232 -14.50 16.64 6.76
C ALA A 232 -14.64 15.11 6.62
N LEU A 233 -14.27 14.35 7.67
CA LEU A 233 -14.47 12.90 7.71
C LEU A 233 -15.95 12.54 7.56
N GLN A 234 -16.88 13.28 8.17
CA GLN A 234 -18.32 13.05 8.01
C GLN A 234 -18.77 13.20 6.55
N HIS A 235 -18.20 14.15 5.79
CA HIS A 235 -18.49 14.28 4.35
C HIS A 235 -17.96 13.08 3.57
N LEU A 236 -16.77 12.57 3.89
CA LEU A 236 -16.19 11.37 3.27
C LEU A 236 -17.04 10.12 3.55
N ILE A 237 -17.49 9.93 4.79
CA ILE A 237 -18.37 8.82 5.19
C ILE A 237 -19.69 8.86 4.40
N ASN A 238 -20.32 10.02 4.33
CA ASN A 238 -21.56 10.19 3.57
C ASN A 238 -21.36 9.91 2.08
N ALA A 239 -20.25 10.38 1.52
CA ALA A 239 -19.89 10.14 0.12
C ALA A 239 -19.59 8.67 -0.16
N SER A 240 -18.87 7.99 0.72
CA SER A 240 -18.61 6.55 0.64
C SER A 240 -19.92 5.75 0.61
N THR A 241 -20.81 6.04 1.55
CA THR A 241 -22.15 5.39 1.61
C THR A 241 -22.96 5.61 0.34
N ASN A 242 -22.96 6.82 -0.20
CA ASN A 242 -23.78 7.19 -1.37
C ASN A 242 -23.16 6.69 -2.70
N SER A 243 -21.85 6.66 -2.82
CA SER A 243 -21.15 6.22 -4.03
C SER A 243 -20.90 4.71 -4.09
N GLY A 244 -20.85 4.05 -2.93
CA GLY A 244 -20.43 2.66 -2.78
C GLY A 244 -18.91 2.45 -2.84
N LEU A 245 -18.10 3.53 -2.86
CA LEU A 245 -16.65 3.43 -2.78
C LEU A 245 -16.25 3.20 -1.31
N PRO A 246 -15.58 2.08 -0.97
CA PRO A 246 -15.10 1.84 0.39
C PRO A 246 -14.15 2.95 0.86
N LEU A 247 -14.19 3.24 2.15
CA LEU A 247 -13.43 4.31 2.78
C LEU A 247 -12.09 3.79 3.29
N LYS A 248 -11.02 4.51 2.99
CA LYS A 248 -9.69 4.40 3.60
C LYS A 248 -9.34 5.77 4.17
N ILE A 249 -8.61 5.84 5.28
CA ILE A 249 -8.36 7.13 5.94
C ILE A 249 -6.93 7.22 6.43
N HIS A 250 -6.18 8.27 6.02
CA HIS A 250 -4.97 8.71 6.72
C HIS A 250 -5.39 9.32 8.05
N VAL A 251 -4.88 8.83 9.15
CA VAL A 251 -5.30 9.27 10.48
C VAL A 251 -4.23 8.99 11.54
N ASN A 252 -4.22 9.81 12.59
CA ASN A 252 -3.34 9.62 13.75
C ASN A 252 -1.83 9.59 13.42
N GLN A 253 -1.41 10.33 12.40
CA GLN A 253 0.01 10.47 12.07
C GLN A 253 0.71 11.37 13.10
N PHE A 254 0.09 12.47 13.51
CA PHE A 254 0.66 13.43 14.45
C PHE A 254 -0.18 13.59 15.71
N TYR A 255 -1.51 13.47 15.61
CA TYR A 255 -2.43 13.67 16.73
C TYR A 255 -3.61 12.71 16.66
N ASP A 256 -4.03 12.20 17.81
CA ASP A 256 -5.31 11.50 17.96
C ASP A 256 -6.42 12.54 18.18
N ILE A 257 -7.36 12.62 17.23
CA ILE A 257 -8.52 13.51 17.29
C ILE A 257 -9.85 12.76 17.24
N GLY A 258 -9.84 11.43 17.45
CA GLY A 258 -11.03 10.58 17.41
C GLY A 258 -11.40 10.09 15.99
N GLY A 259 -10.50 10.27 15.00
CA GLY A 259 -10.75 9.88 13.62
C GLY A 259 -10.86 8.37 13.42
N ILE A 260 -10.09 7.56 14.18
CA ILE A 260 -10.13 6.10 14.10
C ILE A 260 -11.48 5.57 14.54
N GLN A 261 -11.98 6.02 15.70
CA GLN A 261 -13.28 5.59 16.21
C GLN A 261 -14.39 5.84 15.20
N MET A 262 -14.43 7.05 14.65
CA MET A 262 -15.42 7.46 13.66
C MET A 262 -15.31 6.67 12.35
N ALA A 263 -14.08 6.38 11.88
CA ALA A 263 -13.84 5.58 10.69
C ALA A 263 -14.26 4.12 10.87
N VAL A 264 -13.92 3.51 12.02
CA VAL A 264 -14.31 2.13 12.36
C VAL A 264 -15.83 2.00 12.49
N GLU A 265 -16.50 2.94 13.18
CA GLU A 265 -17.96 2.96 13.28
C GLU A 265 -18.65 3.09 11.92
N ALA A 266 -18.02 3.77 10.98
CA ALA A 266 -18.49 3.90 9.60
C ALA A 266 -18.17 2.68 8.72
N GLY A 267 -17.45 1.68 9.22
CA GLY A 267 -17.03 0.51 8.47
C GLY A 267 -15.94 0.79 7.43
N ALA A 268 -15.00 1.70 7.74
CA ALA A 268 -13.86 1.95 6.87
C ALA A 268 -13.05 0.68 6.62
N LEU A 269 -12.58 0.49 5.39
CA LEU A 269 -11.78 -0.67 4.99
C LEU A 269 -10.42 -0.65 5.70
N SER A 270 -9.77 0.51 5.75
CA SER A 270 -8.52 0.69 6.50
C SER A 270 -8.41 2.08 7.11
N VAL A 271 -7.58 2.14 8.15
CA VAL A 271 -7.04 3.36 8.74
C VAL A 271 -5.52 3.25 8.67
N ASP A 272 -4.90 4.29 8.13
CA ASP A 272 -3.50 4.23 7.70
C ASP A 272 -2.67 5.28 8.46
N HIS A 273 -1.40 5.04 8.74
CA HIS A 273 -0.43 5.74 9.59
C HIS A 273 -0.36 5.21 11.01
N LEU A 274 -1.17 5.73 11.92
CA LEU A 274 -1.31 5.23 13.30
C LEU A 274 -0.04 5.39 14.17
N GLU A 275 0.78 6.40 13.91
CA GLU A 275 1.98 6.67 14.71
C GLU A 275 1.62 7.12 16.14
N VAL A 276 0.45 7.77 16.30
CA VAL A 276 -0.07 8.24 17.59
C VAL A 276 -1.37 7.50 17.91
N MET A 277 -1.31 6.59 18.88
CA MET A 277 -2.45 5.76 19.27
C MET A 277 -2.80 5.94 20.74
N SER A 278 -4.06 6.27 21.04
CA SER A 278 -4.62 6.18 22.38
C SER A 278 -5.13 4.77 22.67
N PRO A 279 -5.30 4.38 23.94
CA PRO A 279 -5.96 3.13 24.31
C PRO A 279 -7.37 3.00 23.71
N GLU A 280 -8.10 4.11 23.60
CA GLU A 280 -9.44 4.17 23.02
C GLU A 280 -9.43 3.89 21.51
N ALA A 281 -8.39 4.39 20.79
CA ALA A 281 -8.22 4.11 19.36
C ALA A 281 -7.87 2.63 19.10
N ILE A 282 -7.02 2.03 19.94
CA ILE A 282 -6.71 0.59 19.87
C ILE A 282 -7.97 -0.24 20.17
N GLN A 283 -8.73 0.15 21.21
CA GLN A 283 -9.97 -0.53 21.57
C GLN A 283 -11.02 -0.45 20.45
N ALA A 284 -11.08 0.63 19.69
CA ALA A 284 -11.98 0.75 18.54
C ALA A 284 -11.61 -0.24 17.41
N LEU A 285 -10.32 -0.50 17.22
CA LEU A 285 -9.83 -1.47 16.23
C LEU A 285 -9.92 -2.93 16.70
N HIS A 286 -9.99 -3.17 18.02
CA HIS A 286 -10.06 -4.53 18.58
C HIS A 286 -11.23 -5.33 18.01
N GLY A 287 -10.93 -6.47 17.39
CA GLY A 287 -11.91 -7.36 16.79
C GLY A 287 -12.69 -6.77 15.60
N SER A 288 -12.39 -5.54 15.14
CA SER A 288 -13.02 -4.95 13.98
C SER A 288 -12.47 -5.53 12.67
N ASP A 289 -13.19 -5.36 11.57
CA ASP A 289 -12.72 -5.74 10.21
C ASP A 289 -11.93 -4.61 9.53
N THR A 290 -11.79 -3.45 10.17
CA THR A 290 -10.96 -2.34 9.68
C THR A 290 -9.48 -2.67 9.83
N ILE A 291 -8.73 -2.55 8.73
CA ILE A 291 -7.31 -2.87 8.71
C ILE A 291 -6.51 -1.68 9.24
N ALA A 292 -5.61 -1.93 10.18
CA ALA A 292 -4.62 -0.99 10.68
C ALA A 292 -3.37 -1.05 9.80
N THR A 293 -3.22 -0.13 8.85
CA THR A 293 -2.07 -0.09 7.93
C THR A 293 -0.97 0.79 8.49
N LEU A 294 0.17 0.19 8.80
CA LEU A 294 1.33 0.85 9.39
C LEU A 294 2.36 1.20 8.33
N LEU A 295 2.98 2.39 8.45
CA LEU A 295 3.84 3.00 7.44
C LEU A 295 5.25 3.30 7.98
N PRO A 296 6.07 2.27 8.31
CA PRO A 296 7.34 2.48 9.00
C PRO A 296 8.36 3.30 8.20
N SER A 297 8.27 3.33 6.87
CA SER A 297 9.15 4.16 6.02
C SER A 297 8.91 5.65 6.22
N CYS A 298 7.66 6.05 6.43
CA CYS A 298 7.28 7.42 6.75
C CYS A 298 7.85 7.83 8.12
N SER A 299 7.64 7.01 9.14
CA SER A 299 8.21 7.23 10.49
C SER A 299 9.73 7.37 10.45
N TYR A 300 10.41 6.49 9.71
CA TYR A 300 11.85 6.53 9.51
C TYR A 300 12.31 7.85 8.87
N PHE A 301 11.72 8.21 7.73
CA PHE A 301 12.17 9.36 6.95
C PHE A 301 11.89 10.70 7.63
N LEU A 302 10.77 10.81 8.34
CA LEU A 302 10.39 12.00 9.10
C LEU A 302 11.07 12.08 10.47
N GLY A 303 11.57 10.97 11.01
CA GLY A 303 12.12 10.90 12.37
C GLY A 303 11.05 11.01 13.46
N ILE A 304 9.84 10.53 13.19
CA ILE A 304 8.70 10.51 14.12
C ILE A 304 8.56 9.12 14.76
N PRO A 305 7.72 8.96 15.81
CA PRO A 305 7.43 7.65 16.41
C PRO A 305 6.93 6.65 15.38
N TYR A 306 7.15 5.36 15.65
CA TYR A 306 6.58 4.27 14.86
C TYR A 306 5.22 3.85 15.45
N GLY A 307 4.30 3.45 14.60
CA GLY A 307 3.02 2.88 15.03
C GLY A 307 3.21 1.64 15.92
N PRO A 308 2.34 1.42 16.91
CA PRO A 308 2.51 0.39 17.95
C PRO A 308 2.10 -1.02 17.48
N ALA A 309 2.78 -1.58 16.47
CA ALA A 309 2.41 -2.86 15.85
C ALA A 309 2.22 -3.99 16.87
N ARG A 310 3.15 -4.12 17.84
CA ARG A 310 3.04 -5.18 18.85
C ARG A 310 1.76 -5.08 19.64
N GLU A 311 1.42 -3.87 20.09
CA GLU A 311 0.20 -3.62 20.88
C GLU A 311 -1.06 -3.88 20.05
N LEU A 312 -1.09 -3.46 18.78
CA LEU A 312 -2.20 -3.73 17.86
C LEU A 312 -2.40 -5.24 17.65
N ILE A 313 -1.32 -6.01 17.43
CA ILE A 313 -1.38 -7.45 17.24
C ILE A 313 -1.89 -8.13 18.52
N GLU A 314 -1.38 -7.76 19.70
CA GLU A 314 -1.79 -8.30 21.00
C GLU A 314 -3.25 -7.97 21.34
N ASN A 315 -3.80 -6.89 20.75
CA ASN A 315 -5.21 -6.51 20.86
C ASN A 315 -6.07 -7.02 19.71
N ASP A 316 -5.69 -8.10 19.04
CA ASP A 316 -6.48 -8.78 18.00
C ASP A 316 -6.93 -7.85 16.84
N CYS A 317 -6.10 -6.87 16.49
CA CYS A 317 -6.30 -6.01 15.32
C CYS A 317 -5.76 -6.67 14.05
N VAL A 318 -6.36 -6.38 12.91
CA VAL A 318 -5.83 -6.77 11.60
C VAL A 318 -4.78 -5.75 11.18
N VAL A 319 -3.50 -6.15 11.13
CA VAL A 319 -2.37 -5.26 10.82
C VAL A 319 -1.86 -5.52 9.41
N ALA A 320 -1.71 -4.46 8.61
CA ALA A 320 -1.02 -4.46 7.32
C ALA A 320 0.21 -3.54 7.36
N LEU A 321 1.13 -3.75 6.42
CA LEU A 321 2.32 -2.93 6.21
C LEU A 321 2.31 -2.35 4.79
N ALA A 322 2.70 -1.08 4.66
CA ALA A 322 2.81 -0.42 3.37
C ALA A 322 3.96 0.62 3.36
N THR A 323 4.30 1.13 2.18
CA THR A 323 5.46 2.01 2.01
C THR A 323 5.17 3.47 2.29
N ASP A 324 3.95 3.93 2.09
CA ASP A 324 3.63 5.36 1.94
C ASP A 324 4.49 6.04 0.84
N TYR A 325 4.81 5.31 -0.24
CA TYR A 325 5.73 5.83 -1.25
C TYR A 325 5.25 7.14 -1.85
N ASN A 326 5.91 8.22 -1.50
CA ASN A 326 5.57 9.58 -1.91
C ASN A 326 6.83 10.49 -1.91
N PRO A 327 6.81 11.66 -2.57
CA PRO A 327 8.00 12.49 -2.70
C PRO A 327 8.40 13.24 -1.41
N GLY A 328 7.52 13.34 -0.42
CA GLY A 328 7.69 14.23 0.74
C GLY A 328 8.09 13.56 2.04
N SER A 329 7.39 12.51 2.40
CA SER A 329 7.52 11.84 3.69
C SER A 329 8.06 10.43 3.60
N SER A 330 8.07 9.81 2.41
CA SER A 330 8.58 8.44 2.22
C SER A 330 9.02 8.20 0.77
N PRO A 331 10.17 8.72 0.33
CA PRO A 331 10.65 8.55 -1.05
C PRO A 331 11.29 7.18 -1.32
N GLY A 332 10.82 6.12 -0.65
CA GLY A 332 11.32 4.75 -0.76
C GLY A 332 10.19 3.74 -0.82
N GLY A 333 10.15 2.92 -1.89
CA GLY A 333 9.07 1.96 -2.14
C GLY A 333 9.47 0.48 -1.96
N ASN A 334 10.54 0.18 -1.22
CA ASN A 334 11.03 -1.19 -1.04
C ASN A 334 10.31 -1.90 0.12
N MET A 335 9.36 -2.81 -0.19
CA MET A 335 8.61 -3.59 0.81
C MET A 335 9.51 -4.52 1.65
N GLN A 336 10.65 -4.99 1.15
CA GLN A 336 11.60 -5.76 1.96
C GLN A 336 12.17 -4.90 3.10
N LEU A 337 12.47 -3.62 2.81
CA LEU A 337 12.94 -2.67 3.83
C LEU A 337 11.81 -2.32 4.81
N VAL A 338 10.57 -2.21 4.35
CA VAL A 338 9.39 -2.02 5.22
C VAL A 338 9.26 -3.17 6.21
N CYS A 339 9.37 -4.42 5.76
CA CYS A 339 9.34 -5.60 6.64
C CYS A 339 10.51 -5.59 7.64
N ASN A 340 11.71 -5.20 7.22
CA ASN A 340 12.84 -5.05 8.15
C ASN A 340 12.56 -3.99 9.22
N MET A 341 12.07 -2.81 8.83
CA MET A 341 11.74 -1.74 9.78
C MET A 341 10.66 -2.19 10.77
N ALA A 342 9.64 -2.91 10.31
CA ALA A 342 8.60 -3.46 11.17
C ALA A 342 9.18 -4.44 12.21
N CYS A 343 10.11 -5.30 11.81
CA CYS A 343 10.82 -6.18 12.74
C CYS A 343 11.71 -5.40 13.70
N ALA A 344 12.58 -4.55 13.19
CA ALA A 344 13.62 -3.89 13.96
C ALA A 344 13.08 -2.78 14.90
N LYS A 345 12.01 -2.08 14.49
CA LYS A 345 11.49 -0.89 15.19
C LYS A 345 10.14 -1.11 15.86
N MET A 346 9.29 -1.98 15.30
CA MET A 346 7.91 -2.18 15.75
C MET A 346 7.70 -3.54 16.43
N LYS A 347 8.79 -4.33 16.60
CA LYS A 347 8.81 -5.64 17.29
C LYS A 347 7.90 -6.70 16.63
N MET A 348 7.70 -6.63 15.33
CA MET A 348 7.06 -7.71 14.59
C MET A 348 8.04 -8.86 14.35
N THR A 349 7.56 -10.10 14.37
CA THR A 349 8.34 -11.23 13.87
C THR A 349 8.40 -11.21 12.33
N PRO A 350 9.38 -11.86 11.69
CA PRO A 350 9.41 -11.96 10.23
C PRO A 350 8.12 -12.53 9.62
N ALA A 351 7.52 -13.56 10.27
CA ALA A 351 6.26 -14.13 9.82
C ALA A 351 5.11 -13.11 9.86
N GLU A 352 4.99 -12.34 10.94
CA GLU A 352 3.99 -11.26 11.06
C GLU A 352 4.21 -10.19 9.98
N ALA A 353 5.46 -9.78 9.74
CA ALA A 353 5.78 -8.77 8.73
C ALA A 353 5.47 -9.25 7.30
N LEU A 354 5.81 -10.51 6.95
CA LEU A 354 5.50 -11.10 5.65
C LEU A 354 3.99 -11.22 5.42
N ASN A 355 3.23 -11.71 6.40
CA ASN A 355 1.77 -11.77 6.30
C ASN A 355 1.13 -10.37 6.18
N ALA A 356 1.61 -9.40 6.95
CA ALA A 356 1.13 -8.02 6.90
C ALA A 356 1.41 -7.35 5.54
N ALA A 357 2.53 -7.70 4.89
CA ALA A 357 2.95 -7.19 3.58
C ALA A 357 2.39 -8.00 2.39
N THR A 358 1.64 -9.07 2.63
CA THR A 358 1.06 -9.92 1.59
C THR A 358 -0.45 -10.06 1.77
N ILE A 359 -0.94 -11.05 2.54
CA ILE A 359 -2.37 -11.33 2.65
C ILE A 359 -3.16 -10.20 3.30
N ASN A 360 -2.66 -9.55 4.36
CA ASN A 360 -3.35 -8.44 4.98
C ASN A 360 -3.30 -7.17 4.12
N GLY A 361 -2.16 -6.91 3.43
CA GLY A 361 -2.08 -5.87 2.42
C GLY A 361 -3.10 -6.09 1.29
N ALA A 362 -3.27 -7.34 0.82
CA ALA A 362 -4.28 -7.68 -0.18
C ALA A 362 -5.72 -7.44 0.34
N THR A 363 -5.97 -7.70 1.62
CA THR A 363 -7.27 -7.42 2.24
C THR A 363 -7.56 -5.93 2.32
N ALA A 364 -6.54 -5.11 2.65
CA ALA A 364 -6.64 -3.65 2.66
C ALA A 364 -6.96 -3.05 1.27
N LEU A 365 -6.91 -3.88 0.22
CA LEU A 365 -7.28 -3.53 -1.16
C LEU A 365 -8.47 -4.33 -1.69
N ASN A 366 -9.19 -5.08 -0.82
CA ASN A 366 -10.28 -6.00 -1.23
C ASN A 366 -9.85 -7.01 -2.31
N MET A 367 -8.61 -7.52 -2.25
CA MET A 367 -8.05 -8.42 -3.26
C MET A 367 -7.55 -9.76 -2.67
N SER A 368 -7.82 -10.05 -1.41
CA SER A 368 -7.33 -11.28 -0.75
C SER A 368 -7.97 -12.57 -1.28
N ASP A 369 -9.07 -12.46 -2.00
CA ASP A 369 -9.66 -13.57 -2.77
C ASP A 369 -8.77 -14.03 -3.95
N ARG A 370 -7.96 -13.12 -4.49
CA ARG A 370 -7.15 -13.34 -5.68
C ARG A 370 -5.63 -13.27 -5.44
N LYS A 371 -5.18 -12.54 -4.41
CA LYS A 371 -3.77 -12.17 -4.21
C LYS A 371 -3.33 -12.35 -2.76
N GLY A 372 -2.03 -12.20 -2.51
CA GLY A 372 -1.44 -12.14 -1.17
C GLY A 372 -1.22 -13.48 -0.48
N SER A 373 -1.56 -14.61 -1.09
CA SER A 373 -1.23 -15.94 -0.55
C SER A 373 -1.13 -16.99 -1.65
N ILE A 374 -0.49 -18.13 -1.34
CA ILE A 374 -0.44 -19.30 -2.20
C ILE A 374 -1.70 -20.15 -1.94
N ALA A 375 -2.58 -20.18 -2.92
CA ALA A 375 -3.75 -21.05 -2.96
C ALA A 375 -4.14 -21.32 -4.42
N VAL A 376 -4.71 -22.49 -4.71
CA VAL A 376 -5.18 -22.84 -6.04
C VAL A 376 -6.29 -21.87 -6.48
N GLY A 377 -6.22 -21.40 -7.71
CA GLY A 377 -7.16 -20.44 -8.30
C GLY A 377 -6.80 -18.98 -8.13
N LYS A 378 -5.87 -18.62 -7.22
CA LYS A 378 -5.36 -17.26 -7.10
C LYS A 378 -4.44 -16.87 -8.26
N ASP A 379 -4.30 -15.59 -8.49
CA ASP A 379 -3.39 -15.05 -9.50
C ASP A 379 -1.94 -15.48 -9.15
N ALA A 380 -1.17 -15.89 -10.15
CA ALA A 380 0.21 -16.27 -9.97
C ALA A 380 1.10 -15.01 -9.89
N ASP A 381 0.93 -14.26 -8.81
CA ASP A 381 1.79 -13.12 -8.43
C ASP A 381 2.77 -13.62 -7.37
N LEU A 382 3.98 -13.95 -7.80
CA LEU A 382 4.97 -14.70 -7.02
C LEU A 382 6.33 -14.00 -7.03
N LEU A 383 7.06 -14.16 -5.94
CA LEU A 383 8.47 -13.82 -5.83
C LEU A 383 9.31 -15.09 -5.80
N ILE A 384 10.37 -15.10 -6.59
CA ILE A 384 11.45 -16.08 -6.49
C ILE A 384 12.65 -15.34 -5.93
N THR A 385 13.16 -15.80 -4.80
CA THR A 385 14.29 -15.15 -4.15
C THR A 385 15.61 -15.55 -4.81
N LYS A 386 16.66 -14.77 -4.62
CA LYS A 386 18.03 -15.26 -4.75
C LYS A 386 18.25 -16.41 -3.75
N ALA A 387 19.36 -17.13 -3.89
CA ALA A 387 19.75 -18.14 -2.91
C ALA A 387 20.03 -17.44 -1.55
N ILE A 388 19.09 -17.56 -0.63
CA ILE A 388 19.17 -17.03 0.74
C ILE A 388 18.98 -18.16 1.77
N PRO A 389 19.49 -17.98 3.02
CA PRO A 389 19.41 -19.05 4.02
C PRO A 389 18.00 -19.49 4.36
N SER A 390 17.09 -18.54 4.58
CA SER A 390 15.69 -18.76 4.96
C SER A 390 14.80 -17.59 4.54
N LEU A 391 13.48 -17.71 4.67
CA LEU A 391 12.53 -16.61 4.37
C LEU A 391 12.68 -15.45 5.36
N GLU A 392 13.03 -15.72 6.61
CA GLU A 392 13.28 -14.67 7.61
C GLU A 392 14.45 -13.75 7.22
N TYR A 393 15.36 -14.25 6.37
CA TYR A 393 16.49 -13.48 5.87
C TYR A 393 16.03 -12.24 5.07
N LEU A 394 14.86 -12.29 4.42
CA LEU A 394 14.24 -11.12 3.76
C LEU A 394 14.00 -9.95 4.72
N CYS A 395 13.69 -10.26 5.98
CA CYS A 395 13.46 -9.24 7.02
C CYS A 395 14.75 -8.90 7.79
N TYR A 396 15.77 -9.79 7.77
CA TYR A 396 17.00 -9.62 8.54
C TYR A 396 18.04 -8.78 7.80
N ASP A 397 18.35 -9.12 6.55
CA ASP A 397 19.37 -8.44 5.75
C ASP A 397 18.73 -7.28 4.98
N PHE A 398 18.96 -6.06 5.43
CA PHE A 398 18.39 -4.85 4.84
C PHE A 398 19.36 -4.14 3.89
N GLY A 399 18.80 -3.43 2.90
CA GLY A 399 19.58 -2.69 1.91
C GLY A 399 19.99 -3.49 0.68
N THR A 400 19.82 -4.83 0.70
CA THR A 400 20.03 -5.70 -0.45
C THR A 400 18.69 -6.14 -1.03
N ASN A 401 18.53 -6.10 -2.35
CA ASN A 401 17.38 -6.72 -2.99
C ASN A 401 17.61 -8.22 -3.11
N HIS A 402 16.82 -9.02 -2.38
CA HIS A 402 16.86 -10.48 -2.37
C HIS A 402 15.91 -11.14 -3.38
N ILE A 403 15.14 -10.36 -4.14
CA ILE A 403 14.29 -10.88 -5.20
C ILE A 403 15.14 -11.06 -6.46
N GLU A 404 15.08 -12.24 -7.03
CA GLU A 404 15.69 -12.56 -8.33
C GLU A 404 14.67 -12.37 -9.46
N THR A 405 13.43 -12.78 -9.21
CA THR A 405 12.38 -12.71 -10.21
C THR A 405 11.03 -12.41 -9.58
N THR A 406 10.33 -11.45 -10.14
CA THR A 406 8.91 -11.20 -9.87
C THR A 406 8.08 -11.80 -11.01
N ILE A 407 7.09 -12.63 -10.68
CA ILE A 407 6.10 -13.17 -11.62
C ILE A 407 4.77 -12.49 -11.33
N LEU A 408 4.12 -11.91 -12.33
CA LEU A 408 2.83 -11.22 -12.21
C LEU A 408 1.85 -11.76 -13.25
N GLY A 409 0.69 -12.25 -12.82
CA GLY A 409 -0.27 -12.91 -13.71
C GLY A 409 0.35 -14.07 -14.50
N GLY A 410 1.33 -14.74 -13.90
CA GLY A 410 2.10 -15.81 -14.54
C GLY A 410 3.16 -15.35 -15.53
N GLN A 411 3.44 -14.03 -15.67
CA GLN A 411 4.48 -13.50 -16.57
C GLN A 411 5.69 -13.00 -15.76
N THR A 412 6.88 -13.41 -16.16
CA THR A 412 8.15 -12.93 -15.59
C THR A 412 8.37 -11.46 -15.94
N GLN A 413 8.74 -10.65 -14.96
CA GLN A 413 9.03 -9.22 -15.10
C GLN A 413 10.52 -8.98 -15.17
#